data_60317e310767174a93f353fe43e785e0
#
_entry.id   60317e310767174a93f353fe43e785e0
#
_cell.length_a   1.000
_cell.length_b   1.000
_cell.length_c   1.000
_cell.angle_alpha   90.00
_cell.angle_beta   90.00
_cell.angle_gamma   90.00
#
_symmetry.space_group_name_H-M   'P 1'
#
loop_
_entity.id
_entity.type
_entity.pdbx_description
1 polymer ?
#
loop_
_entity_poly.entity_id
_entity_poly.type
_entity_poly.pdbx_seq_one_letter_code
_entity_poly.pdbx_strand_id
1 'polypeptide(L)'
;MAEIKKVVLAYSGGLDTSIIIPWLKENYNNCEVIAVAADVGQGKELSGLEEKAKKTGASKLYIEDLNQVFVEDFIFPTVKAGAVYENKYLLGTSFARPIIAKRIVEIAKAEGADAICHGCTGKGNDQVRFELAIKAFAPEMKIIAPWRIWNLKSREEEIEYAEAHNSPLNITRETNYSKDKNIWHLSHEGLDLEDPANEPKYDEILELGVSPMKAPDKATYVTLHFEKGVPTAIDGEKMDGVSIVKKLNELGGANGIGIADMVENRLVGMKSRGVYETPGGTILYHAHNKLEEICLDRDTYHYKQGVALRFAELVYYGQWFTPLREALSAFVDSTQETVTGDVKLKLYKGNIIDAGVTSPYSLYDEEIATFDEDEVYNQADSAGFINLFGLPIKVQAMKKAKNQQQ
;
A
#
# COMPACT_ATOMS: atom_id res chain seq x y z
N MET A 1 4.20 36.35 14.22
CA MET A 1 3.95 35.29 13.19
C MET A 1 3.06 35.90 12.12
N ALA A 2 3.32 35.65 10.83
CA ALA A 2 2.44 36.15 9.77
C ALA A 2 1.02 35.58 9.97
N GLU A 3 0.02 36.42 9.74
CA GLU A 3 -1.41 36.09 9.84
C GLU A 3 -1.74 35.01 8.79
N ILE A 4 -2.47 33.95 9.16
CA ILE A 4 -2.96 32.94 8.24
C ILE A 4 -4.30 33.41 7.68
N LYS A 5 -4.34 33.65 6.36
CA LYS A 5 -5.53 34.13 5.67
C LYS A 5 -6.18 33.09 4.78
N LYS A 6 -5.39 32.12 4.28
CA LYS A 6 -5.85 31.07 3.38
C LYS A 6 -5.24 29.73 3.77
N VAL A 7 -6.07 28.69 3.92
CA VAL A 7 -5.69 27.34 4.29
C VAL A 7 -6.21 26.35 3.26
N VAL A 8 -5.36 25.42 2.81
CA VAL A 8 -5.78 24.26 2.03
C VAL A 8 -5.93 23.07 2.96
N LEU A 9 -7.11 22.46 2.97
CA LEU A 9 -7.48 21.35 3.84
C LEU A 9 -7.54 20.04 3.05
N ALA A 10 -6.81 19.02 3.52
CA ALA A 10 -7.03 17.62 3.10
C ALA A 10 -8.42 17.18 3.57
N TYR A 11 -9.35 17.03 2.64
CA TYR A 11 -10.77 16.86 2.93
C TYR A 11 -11.30 15.51 2.43
N SER A 12 -11.72 14.64 3.35
CA SER A 12 -12.34 13.37 3.03
C SER A 12 -13.88 13.41 3.06
N GLY A 13 -14.46 14.47 3.63
CA GLY A 13 -15.89 14.56 3.90
C GLY A 13 -16.36 13.77 5.11
N GLY A 14 -15.47 13.12 5.85
CA GLY A 14 -15.75 12.49 7.13
C GLY A 14 -16.06 13.51 8.23
N LEU A 15 -16.41 13.02 9.43
CA LEU A 15 -16.72 13.88 10.59
C LEU A 15 -15.54 14.82 10.87
N ASP A 16 -14.36 14.26 11.11
CA ASP A 16 -13.16 15.00 11.52
C ASP A 16 -12.83 16.13 10.56
N THR A 17 -12.79 15.84 9.24
CA THR A 17 -12.44 16.86 8.25
C THR A 17 -13.55 17.89 8.04
N SER A 18 -14.81 17.55 8.29
CA SER A 18 -15.93 18.49 8.19
C SER A 18 -15.91 19.51 9.33
N ILE A 19 -15.65 19.08 10.57
CA ILE A 19 -15.58 20.00 11.73
C ILE A 19 -14.33 20.90 11.70
N ILE A 20 -13.28 20.50 10.99
CA ILE A 20 -12.06 21.31 10.83
C ILE A 20 -12.34 22.60 10.09
N ILE A 21 -13.27 22.65 9.15
CA ILE A 21 -13.57 23.88 8.37
C ILE A 21 -14.05 25.00 9.29
N PRO A 22 -15.14 24.85 10.09
CA PRO A 22 -15.56 25.90 11.01
C PRO A 22 -14.50 26.18 12.08
N TRP A 23 -13.81 25.15 12.58
CA TRP A 23 -12.74 25.32 13.58
C TRP A 23 -11.59 26.20 13.06
N LEU A 24 -11.16 26.02 11.79
CA LEU A 24 -10.15 26.89 11.16
C LEU A 24 -10.61 28.34 11.10
N LYS A 25 -11.86 28.58 10.73
CA LYS A 25 -12.40 29.94 10.66
C LYS A 25 -12.44 30.63 12.02
N GLU A 26 -12.83 29.90 13.08
CA GLU A 26 -12.87 30.45 14.44
C GLU A 26 -11.47 30.77 14.97
N ASN A 27 -10.48 29.92 14.72
CA ASN A 27 -9.15 30.04 15.30
C ASN A 27 -8.16 30.84 14.45
N TYR A 28 -8.48 31.12 13.18
CA TYR A 28 -7.61 31.85 12.24
C TYR A 28 -8.33 33.03 11.56
N ASN A 29 -9.02 33.84 12.36
CA ASN A 29 -9.62 35.13 11.95
C ASN A 29 -10.46 35.01 10.66
N ASN A 30 -11.38 34.02 10.62
CA ASN A 30 -12.25 33.73 9.49
C ASN A 30 -11.48 33.51 8.16
N CYS A 31 -10.37 32.77 8.21
CA CYS A 31 -9.53 32.45 7.07
C CYS A 31 -10.33 31.79 5.93
N GLU A 32 -9.87 31.97 4.71
CA GLU A 32 -10.38 31.23 3.56
C GLU A 32 -9.96 29.77 3.64
N VAL A 33 -10.92 28.82 3.52
CA VAL A 33 -10.65 27.38 3.55
C VAL A 33 -10.96 26.79 2.19
N ILE A 34 -9.93 26.26 1.54
CA ILE A 34 -10.03 25.50 0.28
C ILE A 34 -9.93 24.03 0.62
N ALA A 35 -10.99 23.31 0.35
CA ALA A 35 -11.01 21.84 0.55
C ALA A 35 -10.43 21.12 -0.68
N VAL A 36 -9.65 20.07 -0.45
CA VAL A 36 -9.10 19.22 -1.51
C VAL A 36 -9.37 17.76 -1.17
N ALA A 37 -10.14 17.11 -2.02
CA ALA A 37 -10.38 15.66 -1.99
C ALA A 37 -9.65 15.02 -3.16
N ALA A 38 -9.06 13.86 -2.91
CA ALA A 38 -8.42 13.05 -3.94
C ALA A 38 -9.27 11.82 -4.24
N ASP A 39 -9.49 11.55 -5.51
CA ASP A 39 -10.01 10.27 -5.99
C ASP A 39 -8.84 9.32 -6.20
N VAL A 40 -8.74 8.34 -5.31
CA VAL A 40 -7.80 7.22 -5.38
C VAL A 40 -8.55 5.88 -5.49
N GLY A 41 -9.79 5.92 -5.98
CA GLY A 41 -10.63 4.74 -6.21
C GLY A 41 -11.53 4.35 -5.03
N GLN A 42 -11.84 5.27 -4.11
CA GLN A 42 -12.76 5.03 -2.99
C GLN A 42 -14.26 5.03 -3.42
N GLY A 43 -14.54 5.34 -4.68
CA GLY A 43 -15.85 5.18 -5.29
C GLY A 43 -16.91 6.15 -4.75
N LYS A 44 -18.00 5.61 -4.18
CA LYS A 44 -19.19 6.41 -3.77
C LYS A 44 -18.93 7.43 -2.67
N GLU A 45 -17.81 7.34 -1.95
CA GLU A 45 -17.46 8.28 -0.87
C GLU A 45 -17.30 9.73 -1.36
N LEU A 46 -17.03 9.93 -2.65
CA LEU A 46 -16.92 11.25 -3.28
C LEU A 46 -18.28 11.88 -3.65
N SER A 47 -19.36 11.09 -3.57
CA SER A 47 -20.68 11.57 -3.98
C SER A 47 -21.23 12.62 -2.98
N GLY A 48 -21.68 13.77 -3.49
CA GLY A 48 -22.25 14.85 -2.67
C GLY A 48 -21.22 15.66 -1.88
N LEU A 49 -19.92 15.42 -2.09
CA LEU A 49 -18.86 16.04 -1.34
C LEU A 49 -18.80 17.56 -1.56
N GLU A 50 -19.11 18.03 -2.77
CA GLU A 50 -19.12 19.46 -3.10
C GLU A 50 -20.18 20.23 -2.31
N GLU A 51 -21.40 19.71 -2.27
CA GLU A 51 -22.49 20.33 -1.52
C GLU A 51 -22.18 20.33 -0.03
N LYS A 52 -21.61 19.23 0.48
CA LYS A 52 -21.19 19.11 1.88
C LYS A 52 -20.11 20.12 2.25
N ALA A 53 -19.04 20.23 1.46
CA ALA A 53 -17.94 21.16 1.70
C ALA A 53 -18.44 22.62 1.72
N LYS A 54 -19.29 23.00 0.76
CA LYS A 54 -19.90 24.34 0.70
C LYS A 54 -20.77 24.64 1.92
N LYS A 55 -21.65 23.72 2.30
CA LYS A 55 -22.51 23.87 3.49
C LYS A 55 -21.71 23.99 4.79
N THR A 56 -20.57 23.30 4.86
CA THR A 56 -19.68 23.38 6.02
C THR A 56 -18.86 24.68 6.05
N GLY A 57 -18.81 25.41 4.94
CA GLY A 57 -18.18 26.75 4.85
C GLY A 57 -16.84 26.80 4.11
N ALA A 58 -16.48 25.75 3.35
CA ALA A 58 -15.37 25.83 2.42
C ALA A 58 -15.69 26.85 1.29
N SER A 59 -14.71 27.66 0.92
CA SER A 59 -14.84 28.61 -0.19
C SER A 59 -14.75 27.93 -1.55
N LYS A 60 -14.02 26.84 -1.63
CA LYS A 60 -13.77 26.07 -2.85
C LYS A 60 -13.52 24.62 -2.50
N LEU A 61 -13.90 23.71 -3.40
CA LEU A 61 -13.52 22.29 -3.36
C LEU A 61 -12.82 21.91 -4.66
N TYR A 62 -11.69 21.23 -4.54
CA TYR A 62 -11.06 20.45 -5.59
C TYR A 62 -11.34 18.97 -5.38
N ILE A 63 -11.72 18.27 -6.43
CA ILE A 63 -11.77 16.79 -6.48
C ILE A 63 -10.80 16.38 -7.57
N GLU A 64 -9.69 15.76 -7.17
CA GLU A 64 -8.57 15.43 -8.06
C GLU A 64 -8.55 13.94 -8.34
N ASP A 65 -8.69 13.54 -9.61
CA ASP A 65 -8.55 12.15 -10.04
C ASP A 65 -7.06 11.80 -10.08
N LEU A 66 -6.64 10.95 -9.16
CA LEU A 66 -5.28 10.46 -9.02
C LEU A 66 -5.15 8.97 -9.33
N ASN A 67 -6.20 8.30 -9.82
CA ASN A 67 -6.23 6.85 -9.98
C ASN A 67 -5.08 6.31 -10.85
N GLN A 68 -4.86 6.92 -12.04
CA GLN A 68 -3.82 6.47 -12.95
C GLN A 68 -2.42 6.65 -12.34
N VAL A 69 -2.11 7.85 -11.87
CA VAL A 69 -0.81 8.16 -11.22
C VAL A 69 -0.60 7.28 -10.00
N PHE A 70 -1.65 7.01 -9.23
CA PHE A 70 -1.58 6.15 -8.05
C PHE A 70 -1.18 4.72 -8.42
N VAL A 71 -1.77 4.17 -9.47
CA VAL A 71 -1.44 2.81 -9.92
C VAL A 71 -0.05 2.74 -10.57
N GLU A 72 0.25 3.65 -11.48
CA GLU A 72 1.47 3.58 -12.29
C GLU A 72 2.73 4.01 -11.53
N ASP A 73 2.65 5.08 -10.72
CA ASP A 73 3.81 5.68 -10.08
C ASP A 73 4.02 5.23 -8.62
N PHE A 74 3.00 4.60 -7.98
CA PHE A 74 3.10 4.18 -6.58
C PHE A 74 2.86 2.67 -6.40
N ILE A 75 1.77 2.13 -6.92
CA ILE A 75 1.42 0.72 -6.75
C ILE A 75 2.41 -0.17 -7.51
N PHE A 76 2.56 0.01 -8.83
CA PHE A 76 3.41 -0.85 -9.63
C PHE A 76 4.90 -0.80 -9.24
N PRO A 77 5.51 0.35 -8.94
CA PRO A 77 6.87 0.36 -8.39
C PRO A 77 7.01 -0.41 -7.07
N THR A 78 5.98 -0.38 -6.22
CA THR A 78 5.98 -1.10 -4.94
C THR A 78 5.82 -2.62 -5.15
N VAL A 79 4.99 -3.04 -6.12
CA VAL A 79 4.86 -4.44 -6.56
C VAL A 79 6.18 -4.94 -7.16
N LYS A 80 6.79 -4.19 -8.08
CA LYS A 80 8.10 -4.52 -8.67
C LYS A 80 9.18 -4.70 -7.60
N ALA A 81 9.15 -3.87 -6.56
CA ALA A 81 10.06 -4.01 -5.42
C ALA A 81 9.81 -5.27 -4.59
N GLY A 82 8.64 -5.89 -4.69
CA GLY A 82 8.22 -6.97 -3.80
C GLY A 82 8.00 -6.49 -2.36
N ALA A 83 7.71 -5.19 -2.17
CA ALA A 83 7.71 -4.55 -0.86
C ALA A 83 6.44 -4.87 -0.08
N VAL A 84 6.59 -5.61 1.02
CA VAL A 84 5.52 -6.00 1.94
C VAL A 84 5.95 -5.66 3.36
N TYR A 85 5.18 -4.84 4.08
CA TYR A 85 5.51 -4.48 5.45
C TYR A 85 5.12 -5.61 6.42
N GLU A 86 6.08 -6.00 7.28
CA GLU A 86 5.92 -7.08 8.27
C GLU A 86 5.36 -8.40 7.67
N ASN A 87 5.71 -8.70 6.42
CA ASN A 87 5.32 -9.90 5.66
C ASN A 87 3.81 -10.06 5.42
N LYS A 88 3.00 -9.04 5.64
CA LYS A 88 1.55 -9.11 5.49
C LYS A 88 0.92 -7.89 4.83
N TYR A 89 1.35 -6.69 5.23
CA TYR A 89 0.70 -5.46 4.81
C TYR A 89 1.19 -4.98 3.44
N LEU A 90 0.29 -4.94 2.47
CA LEU A 90 0.56 -4.50 1.09
C LEU A 90 0.47 -2.98 0.90
N LEU A 91 0.66 -2.21 1.98
CA LEU A 91 0.97 -0.78 2.01
C LEU A 91 -0.11 0.17 1.45
N GLY A 92 -1.36 -0.26 1.30
CA GLY A 92 -2.39 0.48 0.58
C GLY A 92 -2.65 1.91 1.07
N THR A 93 -2.74 2.13 2.39
CA THR A 93 -2.83 3.49 2.96
C THR A 93 -1.50 4.23 2.87
N SER A 94 -0.37 3.49 3.01
CA SER A 94 0.95 4.09 3.19
C SER A 94 1.43 4.84 1.95
N PHE A 95 1.20 4.32 0.74
CA PHE A 95 1.58 5.00 -0.49
C PHE A 95 0.49 5.93 -1.04
N ALA A 96 -0.77 5.83 -0.56
CA ALA A 96 -1.83 6.76 -0.94
C ALA A 96 -1.62 8.16 -0.36
N ARG A 97 -1.13 8.27 0.88
CA ARG A 97 -0.97 9.57 1.55
C ARG A 97 0.09 10.48 0.89
N PRO A 98 1.27 10.00 0.49
CA PRO A 98 2.26 10.82 -0.21
C PRO A 98 1.76 11.44 -1.52
N ILE A 99 1.02 10.72 -2.36
CA ILE A 99 0.48 11.27 -3.61
C ILE A 99 -0.58 12.34 -3.33
N ILE A 100 -1.49 12.10 -2.39
CA ILE A 100 -2.50 13.07 -1.98
C ILE A 100 -1.83 14.34 -1.45
N ALA A 101 -0.85 14.20 -0.56
CA ALA A 101 -0.12 15.32 0.02
C ALA A 101 0.64 16.14 -1.05
N LYS A 102 1.28 15.48 -2.02
CA LYS A 102 1.92 16.16 -3.15
C LYS A 102 0.93 17.03 -3.91
N ARG A 103 -0.24 16.47 -4.26
CA ARG A 103 -1.28 17.23 -4.98
C ARG A 103 -1.83 18.38 -4.17
N ILE A 104 -2.03 18.22 -2.88
CA ILE A 104 -2.43 19.30 -1.96
C ILE A 104 -1.40 20.42 -1.95
N VAL A 105 -0.10 20.11 -1.92
CA VAL A 105 0.97 21.12 -1.98
C VAL A 105 0.93 21.89 -3.31
N GLU A 106 0.71 21.22 -4.44
CA GLU A 106 0.60 21.86 -5.75
C GLU A 106 -0.56 22.87 -5.77
N ILE A 107 -1.72 22.45 -5.25
CA ILE A 107 -2.90 23.33 -5.15
C ILE A 107 -2.64 24.48 -4.17
N ALA A 108 -2.04 24.22 -3.02
CA ALA A 108 -1.72 25.25 -2.02
C ALA A 108 -0.80 26.33 -2.59
N LYS A 109 0.20 25.93 -3.38
CA LYS A 109 1.08 26.88 -4.09
C LYS A 109 0.33 27.68 -5.15
N ALA A 110 -0.52 27.02 -5.95
CA ALA A 110 -1.29 27.67 -7.00
C ALA A 110 -2.31 28.69 -6.44
N GLU A 111 -2.92 28.38 -5.30
CA GLU A 111 -3.87 29.22 -4.59
C GLU A 111 -3.21 30.30 -3.71
N GLY A 112 -1.89 30.28 -3.56
CA GLY A 112 -1.16 31.18 -2.67
C GLY A 112 -1.55 31.01 -1.21
N ALA A 113 -1.75 29.77 -0.76
CA ALA A 113 -2.15 29.45 0.61
C ALA A 113 -1.01 29.65 1.62
N ASP A 114 -1.35 30.11 2.83
CA ASP A 114 -0.41 30.33 3.93
C ASP A 114 -0.12 29.04 4.71
N ALA A 115 -1.04 28.08 4.67
CA ALA A 115 -0.94 26.85 5.41
C ALA A 115 -1.68 25.68 4.74
N ILE A 116 -1.24 24.46 5.05
CA ILE A 116 -1.95 23.21 4.75
C ILE A 116 -2.45 22.61 6.05
N CYS A 117 -3.70 22.13 6.06
CA CYS A 117 -4.33 21.47 7.19
C CYS A 117 -4.67 20.03 6.85
N HIS A 118 -4.52 19.12 7.83
CA HIS A 118 -4.98 17.73 7.73
C HIS A 118 -5.68 17.28 9.00
N GLY A 119 -6.64 16.36 8.86
CA GLY A 119 -7.43 15.80 9.96
C GLY A 119 -6.88 14.48 10.53
N CYS A 120 -5.59 14.19 10.34
CA CYS A 120 -5.00 12.96 10.87
C CYS A 120 -4.86 13.02 12.39
N THR A 121 -5.24 11.92 13.07
CA THR A 121 -5.10 11.80 14.53
C THR A 121 -3.64 11.71 14.95
N GLY A 122 -3.33 12.15 16.17
CA GLY A 122 -1.98 12.05 16.74
C GLY A 122 -1.48 10.62 17.00
N LYS A 123 -2.39 9.63 16.97
CA LYS A 123 -2.08 8.20 17.15
C LYS A 123 -1.86 7.44 15.84
N GLY A 124 -2.18 8.06 14.68
CA GLY A 124 -2.06 7.45 13.36
C GLY A 124 -0.73 7.74 12.67
N ASN A 125 -0.31 6.84 11.78
CA ASN A 125 0.87 7.04 10.93
C ASN A 125 0.64 8.10 9.84
N ASP A 126 -0.60 8.34 9.46
CA ASP A 126 -0.96 9.20 8.32
C ASP A 126 -0.49 10.64 8.49
N GLN A 127 -0.49 11.16 9.72
CA GLN A 127 0.08 12.47 10.00
C GLN A 127 1.55 12.57 9.55
N VAL A 128 2.34 11.52 9.80
CA VAL A 128 3.75 11.48 9.39
C VAL A 128 3.86 11.43 7.87
N ARG A 129 3.06 10.61 7.22
CA ARG A 129 3.03 10.43 5.76
C ARG A 129 2.67 11.72 5.03
N PHE A 130 1.64 12.44 5.49
CA PHE A 130 1.27 13.74 4.95
C PHE A 130 2.36 14.78 5.15
N GLU A 131 2.84 14.93 6.39
CA GLU A 131 3.78 16.00 6.71
C GLU A 131 5.16 15.82 6.07
N LEU A 132 5.67 14.58 5.97
CA LEU A 132 6.92 14.32 5.27
C LEU A 132 6.83 14.66 3.79
N ALA A 133 5.70 14.33 3.12
CA ALA A 133 5.48 14.72 1.74
C ALA A 133 5.33 16.24 1.58
N ILE A 134 4.61 16.92 2.48
CA ILE A 134 4.52 18.38 2.47
C ILE A 134 5.91 18.99 2.62
N LYS A 135 6.73 18.52 3.57
CA LYS A 135 8.10 19.01 3.78
C LYS A 135 9.01 18.79 2.57
N ALA A 136 8.81 17.69 1.83
CA ALA A 136 9.60 17.40 0.63
C ALA A 136 9.36 18.44 -0.49
N PHE A 137 8.13 18.95 -0.63
CA PHE A 137 7.77 19.86 -1.71
C PHE A 137 7.56 21.31 -1.30
N ALA A 138 7.29 21.56 -0.01
CA ALA A 138 7.05 22.89 0.52
C ALA A 138 7.59 23.02 1.96
N PRO A 139 8.92 23.04 2.16
CA PRO A 139 9.55 22.98 3.48
C PRO A 139 9.17 24.13 4.40
N GLU A 140 8.85 25.30 3.84
CA GLU A 140 8.44 26.49 4.59
C GLU A 140 6.91 26.60 4.82
N MET A 141 6.12 25.67 4.25
CA MET A 141 4.68 25.68 4.39
C MET A 141 4.27 25.37 5.84
N LYS A 142 3.41 26.23 6.41
CA LYS A 142 2.86 25.95 7.73
C LYS A 142 1.90 24.77 7.67
N ILE A 143 1.99 23.88 8.66
CA ILE A 143 1.11 22.73 8.79
C ILE A 143 0.23 22.93 10.01
N ILE A 144 -1.09 22.78 9.83
CA ILE A 144 -2.08 22.82 10.88
C ILE A 144 -2.61 21.40 11.08
N ALA A 145 -2.45 20.87 12.27
CA ALA A 145 -2.92 19.53 12.67
C ALA A 145 -3.85 19.68 13.90
N PRO A 146 -5.15 19.92 13.71
CA PRO A 146 -6.08 20.23 14.79
C PRO A 146 -6.07 19.22 15.92
N TRP A 147 -6.00 17.92 15.62
CA TRP A 147 -5.92 16.85 16.62
C TRP A 147 -4.80 16.98 17.66
N ARG A 148 -3.78 17.79 17.41
CA ARG A 148 -2.68 18.06 18.34
C ARG A 148 -2.92 19.29 19.22
N ILE A 149 -3.88 20.14 18.86
CA ILE A 149 -4.01 21.47 19.44
C ILE A 149 -5.44 21.85 19.85
N TRP A 150 -6.48 21.14 19.36
CA TRP A 150 -7.86 21.41 19.76
C TRP A 150 -8.23 20.71 21.07
N ASN A 151 -9.37 21.12 21.65
CA ASN A 151 -9.84 20.60 22.94
C ASN A 151 -10.86 19.45 22.80
N LEU A 152 -11.26 19.09 21.58
CA LEU A 152 -12.18 17.98 21.32
C LEU A 152 -11.46 16.65 21.61
N LYS A 153 -12.00 15.84 22.53
CA LYS A 153 -11.34 14.63 23.03
C LYS A 153 -12.07 13.34 22.68
N SER A 154 -13.34 13.45 22.28
CA SER A 154 -14.18 12.29 21.98
C SER A 154 -14.99 12.51 20.72
N ARG A 155 -15.46 11.41 20.14
CA ARG A 155 -16.35 11.44 18.98
C ARG A 155 -17.70 12.11 19.29
N GLU A 156 -18.16 12.00 20.52
CA GLU A 156 -19.38 12.67 21.00
C GLU A 156 -19.20 14.18 20.97
N GLU A 157 -18.08 14.71 21.48
CA GLU A 157 -17.75 16.14 21.44
C GLU A 157 -17.63 16.66 20.00
N GLU A 158 -17.10 15.85 19.08
CA GLU A 158 -17.04 16.19 17.66
C GLU A 158 -18.42 16.29 17.01
N ILE A 159 -19.32 15.37 17.35
CA ILE A 159 -20.70 15.37 16.87
C ILE A 159 -21.43 16.60 17.40
N GLU A 160 -21.32 16.90 18.70
CA GLU A 160 -21.90 18.11 19.32
C GLU A 160 -21.37 19.39 18.67
N TYR A 161 -20.06 19.45 18.42
CA TYR A 161 -19.44 20.57 17.71
C TYR A 161 -19.97 20.72 16.28
N ALA A 162 -20.12 19.62 15.55
CA ALA A 162 -20.65 19.62 14.20
C ALA A 162 -22.13 20.10 14.17
N GLU A 163 -22.95 19.63 15.11
CA GLU A 163 -24.34 20.04 15.25
C GLU A 163 -24.45 21.55 15.57
N ALA A 164 -23.62 22.04 16.49
CA ALA A 164 -23.59 23.46 16.85
C ALA A 164 -23.22 24.38 15.66
N HIS A 165 -22.47 23.85 14.68
CA HIS A 165 -22.05 24.58 13.46
C HIS A 165 -22.88 24.24 12.23
N ASN A 166 -24.00 23.53 12.38
CA ASN A 166 -24.85 23.09 11.27
C ASN A 166 -24.09 22.33 10.17
N SER A 167 -23.02 21.63 10.53
CA SER A 167 -22.26 20.80 9.60
C SER A 167 -23.06 19.54 9.25
N PRO A 168 -23.32 19.25 7.96
CA PRO A 168 -24.12 18.08 7.59
C PRO A 168 -23.37 16.81 7.93
N LEU A 169 -23.94 16.04 8.86
CA LEU A 169 -23.41 14.74 9.27
C LEU A 169 -24.22 13.62 8.62
N ASN A 170 -23.54 12.73 7.92
CA ASN A 170 -24.10 11.45 7.45
C ASN A 170 -23.80 10.32 8.45
N ILE A 171 -23.60 10.67 9.73
CA ILE A 171 -23.18 9.72 10.74
C ILE A 171 -24.38 9.40 11.62
N THR A 172 -24.82 8.15 11.55
CA THR A 172 -25.63 7.56 12.60
C THR A 172 -24.71 7.31 13.81
N ARG A 173 -25.26 7.41 15.03
CA ARG A 173 -24.55 7.07 16.28
C ARG A 173 -24.14 5.59 16.37
N GLU A 174 -24.28 4.86 15.27
CA GLU A 174 -23.93 3.44 15.18
C GLU A 174 -22.40 3.27 15.19
N THR A 175 -22.01 2.27 15.93
CA THR A 175 -20.63 1.82 16.11
C THR A 175 -20.10 1.21 14.79
N ASN A 176 -19.49 2.01 13.94
CA ASN A 176 -18.87 1.52 12.71
C ASN A 176 -17.36 1.38 12.88
N TYR A 177 -16.80 0.33 12.24
CA TYR A 177 -15.35 0.20 12.08
C TYR A 177 -14.77 1.44 11.39
N SER A 178 -13.57 1.84 11.79
CA SER A 178 -12.78 2.80 11.02
C SER A 178 -12.32 2.14 9.73
N LYS A 179 -12.58 2.79 8.59
CA LYS A 179 -12.27 2.25 7.26
C LYS A 179 -11.44 3.23 6.46
N ASP A 180 -10.50 2.72 5.69
CA ASP A 180 -9.77 3.48 4.66
C ASP A 180 -9.78 2.69 3.36
N LYS A 181 -10.40 3.26 2.32
CA LYS A 181 -10.64 2.62 1.04
C LYS A 181 -9.94 3.36 -0.09
N ASN A 182 -9.29 2.63 -0.96
CA ASN A 182 -8.81 3.10 -2.25
C ASN A 182 -8.88 1.96 -3.28
N ILE A 183 -8.41 2.19 -4.50
CA ILE A 183 -8.43 1.19 -5.57
C ILE A 183 -7.65 -0.08 -5.22
N TRP A 184 -6.66 0.02 -4.33
CA TRP A 184 -5.77 -1.08 -3.96
C TRP A 184 -6.30 -1.93 -2.83
N HIS A 185 -6.87 -1.29 -1.81
CA HIS A 185 -7.28 -1.98 -0.59
C HIS A 185 -8.45 -1.34 0.14
N LEU A 186 -8.93 -2.05 1.15
CA LEU A 186 -9.80 -1.55 2.21
C LEU A 186 -9.25 -2.04 3.57
N SER A 187 -9.12 -1.14 4.53
CA SER A 187 -8.81 -1.48 5.91
C SER A 187 -10.03 -1.40 6.83
N HIS A 188 -10.05 -2.25 7.85
CA HIS A 188 -11.01 -2.24 8.94
C HIS A 188 -10.28 -2.21 10.27
N GLU A 189 -10.55 -1.23 11.11
CA GLU A 189 -9.92 -1.04 12.41
C GLU A 189 -10.96 -0.67 13.48
N GLY A 190 -10.63 -0.88 14.76
CA GLY A 190 -11.45 -0.48 15.89
C GLY A 190 -12.45 -1.53 16.36
N LEU A 191 -13.34 -1.14 17.28
CA LEU A 191 -14.37 -1.99 17.90
C LEU A 191 -13.79 -3.29 18.48
N ASP A 192 -14.42 -4.42 18.15
CA ASP A 192 -14.01 -5.76 18.61
C ASP A 192 -12.64 -6.21 18.07
N LEU A 193 -12.14 -5.58 16.99
CA LEU A 193 -10.79 -5.82 16.49
C LEU A 193 -9.69 -5.25 17.39
N GLU A 194 -10.01 -4.33 18.31
CA GLU A 194 -9.02 -3.79 19.26
C GLU A 194 -8.48 -4.85 20.23
N ASP A 195 -9.27 -5.89 20.51
CA ASP A 195 -8.82 -7.04 21.27
C ASP A 195 -8.35 -8.15 20.29
N PRO A 196 -7.04 -8.46 20.26
CA PRO A 196 -6.51 -9.49 19.36
C PRO A 196 -6.98 -10.92 19.70
N ALA A 197 -7.65 -11.13 20.84
CA ALA A 197 -8.26 -12.41 21.17
C ALA A 197 -9.60 -12.67 20.44
N ASN A 198 -10.20 -11.62 19.88
CA ASN A 198 -11.46 -11.75 19.16
C ASN A 198 -11.23 -12.21 17.72
N GLU A 199 -12.03 -13.20 17.26
CA GLU A 199 -12.09 -13.58 15.86
C GLU A 199 -12.80 -12.48 15.05
N PRO A 200 -12.22 -12.01 13.91
CA PRO A 200 -12.89 -11.05 13.05
C PRO A 200 -14.17 -11.64 12.44
N LYS A 201 -15.23 -10.88 12.45
CA LYS A 201 -16.51 -11.25 11.82
C LYS A 201 -16.45 -11.04 10.31
N TYR A 202 -15.65 -11.82 9.61
CA TYR A 202 -15.39 -11.66 8.17
C TYR A 202 -16.65 -11.50 7.33
N ASP A 203 -17.69 -12.25 7.64
CA ASP A 203 -18.96 -12.20 6.89
C ASP A 203 -19.74 -10.88 7.06
N GLU A 204 -19.40 -10.09 8.07
CA GLU A 204 -20.03 -8.79 8.36
C GLU A 204 -19.17 -7.62 7.89
N ILE A 205 -17.83 -7.75 7.93
CA ILE A 205 -16.93 -6.63 7.68
C ILE A 205 -16.40 -6.54 6.25
N LEU A 206 -16.26 -7.67 5.52
CA LEU A 206 -15.69 -7.68 4.17
C LEU A 206 -16.60 -6.96 3.17
N GLU A 207 -16.00 -6.08 2.35
CA GLU A 207 -16.68 -5.29 1.32
C GLU A 207 -16.09 -5.50 -0.09
N LEU A 208 -14.81 -5.86 -0.20
CA LEU A 208 -14.17 -6.09 -1.50
C LEU A 208 -14.30 -7.55 -1.96
N GLY A 209 -14.65 -8.43 -1.05
CA GLY A 209 -14.78 -9.84 -1.35
C GLY A 209 -15.65 -10.61 -0.36
N VAL A 210 -15.52 -11.92 -0.41
CA VAL A 210 -16.21 -12.86 0.47
C VAL A 210 -15.19 -13.61 1.31
N SER A 211 -15.63 -14.16 2.45
CA SER A 211 -14.76 -15.05 3.23
C SER A 211 -14.42 -16.32 2.41
N PRO A 212 -13.26 -16.97 2.63
CA PRO A 212 -12.93 -18.22 1.96
C PRO A 212 -13.98 -19.31 2.10
N MET A 213 -14.73 -19.29 3.21
CA MET A 213 -15.81 -20.24 3.48
C MET A 213 -17.01 -20.06 2.54
N LYS A 214 -17.27 -18.81 2.10
CA LYS A 214 -18.36 -18.46 1.18
C LYS A 214 -17.92 -18.41 -0.29
N ALA A 215 -16.64 -18.50 -0.57
CA ALA A 215 -16.12 -18.52 -1.93
C ALA A 215 -16.57 -19.78 -2.69
N PRO A 216 -16.71 -19.70 -4.04
CA PRO A 216 -17.19 -20.81 -4.87
C PRO A 216 -16.35 -22.09 -4.74
N ASP A 217 -17.02 -23.25 -4.89
CA ASP A 217 -16.35 -24.56 -4.96
C ASP A 217 -15.71 -24.85 -6.33
N LYS A 218 -15.83 -23.91 -7.28
CA LYS A 218 -15.21 -23.98 -8.59
C LYS A 218 -14.05 -23.00 -8.65
N ALA A 219 -12.86 -23.48 -8.97
CA ALA A 219 -11.67 -22.65 -9.14
C ALA A 219 -11.79 -21.70 -10.33
N THR A 220 -11.29 -20.48 -10.18
CA THR A 220 -11.15 -19.49 -11.26
C THR A 220 -9.71 -19.47 -11.74
N TYR A 221 -9.50 -19.60 -13.05
CA TYR A 221 -8.17 -19.44 -13.66
C TYR A 221 -8.01 -18.00 -14.15
N VAL A 222 -6.80 -17.49 -14.05
CA VAL A 222 -6.41 -16.18 -14.57
C VAL A 222 -4.96 -16.25 -15.06
N THR A 223 -4.68 -15.62 -16.19
CA THR A 223 -3.32 -15.47 -16.74
C THR A 223 -2.97 -13.99 -16.78
N LEU A 224 -1.88 -13.61 -16.11
CA LEU A 224 -1.35 -12.25 -16.14
C LEU A 224 -0.14 -12.19 -17.04
N HIS A 225 -0.10 -11.20 -17.93
CA HIS A 225 1.08 -10.88 -18.74
C HIS A 225 1.80 -9.67 -18.14
N PHE A 226 3.13 -9.80 -18.02
CA PHE A 226 4.01 -8.73 -17.53
C PHE A 226 5.01 -8.33 -18.61
N GLU A 227 5.29 -7.03 -18.69
CA GLU A 227 6.37 -6.45 -19.48
C GLU A 227 7.29 -5.65 -18.53
N LYS A 228 8.54 -6.08 -18.38
CA LYS A 228 9.52 -5.44 -17.45
C LYS A 228 8.97 -5.23 -16.03
N GLY A 229 8.33 -6.26 -15.49
CA GLY A 229 7.74 -6.26 -14.15
C GLY A 229 6.42 -5.50 -14.00
N VAL A 230 5.89 -4.90 -15.08
CA VAL A 230 4.60 -4.20 -15.07
C VAL A 230 3.53 -5.09 -15.69
N PRO A 231 2.37 -5.31 -15.04
CA PRO A 231 1.28 -6.07 -15.62
C PRO A 231 0.63 -5.27 -16.76
N THR A 232 0.43 -5.89 -17.93
CA THR A 232 -0.09 -5.22 -19.15
C THR A 232 -1.31 -5.91 -19.76
N ALA A 233 -1.59 -7.17 -19.36
CA ALA A 233 -2.77 -7.88 -19.86
C ALA A 233 -3.28 -8.92 -18.85
N ILE A 234 -4.58 -9.23 -18.95
CA ILE A 234 -5.23 -10.34 -18.23
C ILE A 234 -5.93 -11.22 -19.27
N ASP A 235 -5.66 -12.54 -19.22
CA ASP A 235 -6.22 -13.56 -20.14
C ASP A 235 -6.06 -13.18 -21.63
N GLY A 236 -4.93 -12.55 -21.97
CA GLY A 236 -4.60 -12.10 -23.33
C GLY A 236 -5.22 -10.76 -23.74
N GLU A 237 -6.06 -10.15 -22.90
CA GLU A 237 -6.64 -8.83 -23.15
C GLU A 237 -5.75 -7.74 -22.54
N LYS A 238 -5.22 -6.83 -23.39
CA LYS A 238 -4.44 -5.66 -22.94
C LYS A 238 -5.33 -4.67 -22.23
N MET A 239 -4.86 -4.17 -21.09
CA MET A 239 -5.58 -3.22 -20.23
C MET A 239 -4.62 -2.18 -19.67
N ASP A 240 -5.17 -1.01 -19.33
CA ASP A 240 -4.46 -0.03 -18.48
C ASP A 240 -4.34 -0.52 -17.04
N GLY A 241 -3.41 0.08 -16.29
CA GLY A 241 -3.11 -0.34 -14.93
C GLY A 241 -4.30 -0.28 -13.97
N VAL A 242 -5.15 0.74 -14.10
CA VAL A 242 -6.35 0.92 -13.27
C VAL A 242 -7.35 -0.21 -13.54
N SER A 243 -7.56 -0.55 -14.81
CA SER A 243 -8.45 -1.63 -15.23
C SER A 243 -7.95 -3.00 -14.75
N ILE A 244 -6.62 -3.24 -14.80
CA ILE A 244 -6.00 -4.47 -14.28
C ILE A 244 -6.26 -4.61 -12.78
N VAL A 245 -5.99 -3.58 -11.98
CA VAL A 245 -6.20 -3.63 -10.53
C VAL A 245 -7.66 -3.88 -10.20
N LYS A 246 -8.60 -3.19 -10.84
CA LYS A 246 -10.04 -3.39 -10.66
C LYS A 246 -10.46 -4.82 -11.00
N LYS A 247 -10.02 -5.34 -12.14
CA LYS A 247 -10.36 -6.70 -12.58
C LYS A 247 -9.84 -7.76 -11.62
N LEU A 248 -8.60 -7.58 -11.13
CA LEU A 248 -8.01 -8.51 -10.15
C LEU A 248 -8.67 -8.40 -8.78
N ASN A 249 -9.14 -7.21 -8.36
CA ASN A 249 -9.94 -7.06 -7.16
C ASN A 249 -11.27 -7.84 -7.25
N GLU A 250 -11.95 -7.77 -8.40
CA GLU A 250 -13.17 -8.53 -8.63
C GLU A 250 -12.93 -10.04 -8.57
N LEU A 251 -11.92 -10.53 -9.31
CA LEU A 251 -11.58 -11.95 -9.36
C LEU A 251 -11.11 -12.46 -8.00
N GLY A 252 -10.21 -11.73 -7.34
CA GLY A 252 -9.66 -12.10 -6.04
C GLY A 252 -10.72 -12.06 -4.95
N GLY A 253 -11.50 -10.99 -4.88
CA GLY A 253 -12.59 -10.82 -3.91
C GLY A 253 -13.65 -11.93 -4.02
N ALA A 254 -14.08 -12.26 -5.24
CA ALA A 254 -15.04 -13.34 -5.48
C ALA A 254 -14.52 -14.72 -5.02
N ASN A 255 -13.20 -14.91 -4.98
CA ASN A 255 -12.56 -16.16 -4.57
C ASN A 255 -12.01 -16.13 -3.13
N GLY A 256 -12.31 -15.11 -2.34
CA GLY A 256 -11.88 -14.97 -0.95
C GLY A 256 -10.38 -14.68 -0.78
N ILE A 257 -9.73 -14.13 -1.80
CA ILE A 257 -8.30 -13.83 -1.81
C ILE A 257 -8.03 -12.47 -1.12
N GLY A 258 -6.90 -12.35 -0.45
CA GLY A 258 -6.34 -11.06 -0.03
C GLY A 258 -6.86 -10.54 1.30
N ILE A 259 -7.31 -11.40 2.18
CA ILE A 259 -7.69 -11.04 3.56
C ILE A 259 -6.48 -11.21 4.46
N ALA A 260 -6.10 -10.14 5.17
CA ALA A 260 -4.99 -10.15 6.12
C ALA A 260 -5.43 -9.57 7.47
N ASP A 261 -5.52 -10.39 8.50
CA ASP A 261 -5.63 -9.96 9.90
C ASP A 261 -4.22 -9.84 10.48
N MET A 262 -3.84 -8.66 10.94
CA MET A 262 -2.51 -8.45 11.48
C MET A 262 -2.47 -7.44 12.61
N VAL A 263 -1.52 -7.63 13.51
CA VAL A 263 -1.08 -6.63 14.48
C VAL A 263 0.22 -6.03 13.96
N GLU A 264 0.17 -4.79 13.51
CA GLU A 264 1.30 -4.05 12.96
C GLU A 264 1.99 -3.17 14.02
N ASN A 265 3.27 -2.89 13.81
CA ASN A 265 4.00 -1.91 14.60
C ASN A 265 3.91 -0.54 13.91
N ARG A 266 3.10 0.37 14.48
CA ARG A 266 2.99 1.75 13.97
C ARG A 266 4.29 2.53 14.17
N LEU A 267 4.60 3.41 13.23
CA LEU A 267 5.75 4.32 13.30
C LEU A 267 5.75 5.17 14.58
N VAL A 268 4.58 5.54 15.06
CA VAL A 268 4.38 6.31 16.30
C VAL A 268 4.57 5.48 17.58
N GLY A 269 4.99 4.21 17.48
CA GLY A 269 5.50 3.39 18.58
C GLY A 269 4.50 2.42 19.20
N MET A 270 3.23 2.42 18.79
CA MET A 270 2.22 1.49 19.31
C MET A 270 1.95 0.34 18.36
N LYS A 271 1.45 -0.77 18.88
CA LYS A 271 0.84 -1.84 18.08
C LYS A 271 -0.61 -1.50 17.76
N SER A 272 -1.05 -1.85 16.55
CA SER A 272 -2.44 -1.68 16.13
C SER A 272 -2.87 -2.88 15.30
N ARG A 273 -4.09 -3.35 15.51
CA ARG A 273 -4.66 -4.44 14.72
C ARG A 273 -5.59 -3.89 13.65
N GLY A 274 -5.48 -4.43 12.46
CA GLY A 274 -6.39 -4.18 11.36
C GLY A 274 -6.65 -5.44 10.55
N VAL A 275 -7.82 -5.48 9.94
CA VAL A 275 -8.15 -6.45 8.89
C VAL A 275 -8.12 -5.71 7.56
N TYR A 276 -7.31 -6.22 6.64
CA TYR A 276 -7.08 -5.62 5.34
C TYR A 276 -7.63 -6.52 4.24
N GLU A 277 -8.32 -5.91 3.28
CA GLU A 277 -8.72 -6.55 2.03
C GLU A 277 -7.88 -6.00 0.90
N THR A 278 -7.06 -6.84 0.27
CA THR A 278 -6.22 -6.46 -0.87
C THR A 278 -6.22 -7.57 -1.92
N PRO A 279 -7.39 -7.89 -2.49
CA PRO A 279 -7.54 -9.09 -3.33
C PRO A 279 -6.68 -9.04 -4.59
N GLY A 280 -6.76 -7.98 -5.38
CA GLY A 280 -5.97 -7.82 -6.60
C GLY A 280 -4.48 -7.68 -6.33
N GLY A 281 -4.14 -6.95 -5.26
CA GLY A 281 -2.76 -6.79 -4.84
C GLY A 281 -2.09 -8.11 -4.46
N THR A 282 -2.79 -8.96 -3.74
CA THR A 282 -2.28 -10.29 -3.36
C THR A 282 -2.00 -11.15 -4.60
N ILE A 283 -2.89 -11.11 -5.61
CA ILE A 283 -2.68 -11.81 -6.87
C ILE A 283 -1.47 -11.23 -7.62
N LEU A 284 -1.34 -9.90 -7.70
CA LEU A 284 -0.22 -9.24 -8.40
C LEU A 284 1.13 -9.56 -7.76
N TYR A 285 1.25 -9.49 -6.43
CA TYR A 285 2.49 -9.85 -5.75
C TYR A 285 2.88 -11.31 -5.97
N HIS A 286 1.90 -12.23 -5.88
CA HIS A 286 2.15 -13.64 -6.12
C HIS A 286 2.62 -13.91 -7.56
N ALA A 287 1.90 -13.36 -8.56
CA ALA A 287 2.24 -13.54 -9.96
C ALA A 287 3.60 -12.92 -10.33
N HIS A 288 3.87 -11.70 -9.85
CA HIS A 288 5.13 -11.02 -10.10
C HIS A 288 6.31 -11.79 -9.51
N ASN A 289 6.21 -12.23 -8.24
CA ASN A 289 7.25 -13.04 -7.62
C ASN A 289 7.49 -14.36 -8.38
N LYS A 290 6.41 -15.01 -8.85
CA LYS A 290 6.52 -16.25 -9.61
C LYS A 290 7.26 -16.06 -10.94
N LEU A 291 7.10 -14.91 -11.58
CA LEU A 291 7.84 -14.58 -12.79
C LEU A 291 9.32 -14.28 -12.49
N GLU A 292 9.61 -13.56 -11.40
CA GLU A 292 10.98 -13.29 -10.97
C GLU A 292 11.77 -14.56 -10.67
N GLU A 293 11.13 -15.60 -10.12
CA GLU A 293 11.78 -16.89 -9.81
C GLU A 293 12.46 -17.50 -11.04
N ILE A 294 11.92 -17.33 -12.23
CA ILE A 294 12.49 -17.88 -13.46
C ILE A 294 13.33 -16.89 -14.28
N CYS A 295 13.19 -15.57 -14.04
CA CYS A 295 13.86 -14.53 -14.83
C CYS A 295 15.13 -13.99 -14.17
N LEU A 296 15.25 -14.03 -12.83
CA LEU A 296 16.37 -13.48 -12.12
C LEU A 296 17.37 -14.55 -11.70
N ASP A 297 18.66 -14.23 -11.79
CA ASP A 297 19.69 -15.08 -11.23
C ASP A 297 19.62 -15.08 -9.69
N ARG A 298 20.20 -16.12 -9.08
CA ARG A 298 20.17 -16.34 -7.63
C ARG A 298 20.60 -15.12 -6.82
N ASP A 299 21.73 -14.51 -7.19
CA ASP A 299 22.35 -13.48 -6.36
C ASP A 299 21.54 -12.17 -6.45
N THR A 300 21.04 -11.81 -7.64
CA THR A 300 20.12 -10.69 -7.86
C THR A 300 18.79 -10.91 -7.12
N TYR A 301 18.19 -12.10 -7.24
CA TYR A 301 16.92 -12.43 -6.59
C TYR A 301 17.02 -12.33 -5.06
N HIS A 302 18.06 -12.94 -4.45
CA HIS A 302 18.26 -12.91 -3.02
C HIS A 302 18.58 -11.49 -2.49
N TYR A 303 19.40 -10.72 -3.21
CA TYR A 303 19.70 -9.34 -2.80
C TYR A 303 18.47 -8.46 -2.86
N LYS A 304 17.65 -8.62 -3.92
CA LYS A 304 16.39 -7.88 -4.09
C LYS A 304 15.41 -8.13 -2.94
N GLN A 305 15.35 -9.34 -2.37
CA GLN A 305 14.50 -9.62 -1.20
C GLN A 305 14.88 -8.75 0.00
N GLY A 306 16.18 -8.51 0.24
CA GLY A 306 16.65 -7.58 1.27
C GLY A 306 16.27 -6.13 0.97
N VAL A 307 16.36 -5.73 -0.29
CA VAL A 307 15.93 -4.39 -0.75
C VAL A 307 14.43 -4.21 -0.57
N ALA A 308 13.62 -5.23 -0.83
CA ALA A 308 12.16 -5.22 -0.66
C ALA A 308 11.75 -4.85 0.77
N LEU A 309 12.40 -5.41 1.78
CA LEU A 309 12.14 -5.11 3.19
C LEU A 309 12.39 -3.62 3.49
N ARG A 310 13.53 -3.10 3.04
CA ARG A 310 13.86 -1.68 3.25
C ARG A 310 12.96 -0.76 2.47
N PHE A 311 12.57 -1.13 1.25
CA PHE A 311 11.62 -0.39 0.44
C PHE A 311 10.26 -0.31 1.15
N ALA A 312 9.76 -1.43 1.69
CA ALA A 312 8.51 -1.48 2.45
C ALA A 312 8.53 -0.56 3.68
N GLU A 313 9.63 -0.54 4.44
CA GLU A 313 9.79 0.37 5.57
C GLU A 313 9.73 1.84 5.15
N LEU A 314 10.43 2.22 4.08
CA LEU A 314 10.42 3.60 3.57
C LEU A 314 9.01 4.03 3.16
N VAL A 315 8.28 3.16 2.47
CA VAL A 315 6.88 3.44 2.10
C VAL A 315 6.00 3.55 3.35
N TYR A 316 6.09 2.59 4.26
CA TYR A 316 5.29 2.57 5.50
C TYR A 316 5.53 3.82 6.36
N TYR A 317 6.78 4.29 6.42
CA TYR A 317 7.20 5.47 7.18
C TYR A 317 6.92 6.81 6.47
N GLY A 318 6.28 6.80 5.30
CA GLY A 318 5.98 8.02 4.54
C GLY A 318 7.20 8.66 3.85
N GLN A 319 8.27 7.92 3.70
CA GLN A 319 9.53 8.36 3.10
C GLN A 319 9.58 8.15 1.58
N TRP A 320 8.42 8.24 0.91
CA TRP A 320 8.33 8.04 -0.55
C TRP A 320 9.22 8.99 -1.34
N PHE A 321 9.28 10.27 -0.96
CA PHE A 321 10.04 11.30 -1.65
C PHE A 321 11.44 11.50 -1.03
N THR A 322 12.17 10.42 -0.79
CA THR A 322 13.54 10.47 -0.26
C THR A 322 14.55 9.92 -1.25
N PRO A 323 15.79 10.43 -1.25
CA PRO A 323 16.85 9.93 -2.15
C PRO A 323 17.09 8.42 -2.02
N LEU A 324 16.96 7.86 -0.80
CA LEU A 324 17.16 6.42 -0.60
C LEU A 324 16.06 5.62 -1.32
N ARG A 325 14.76 6.01 -1.20
CA ARG A 325 13.69 5.32 -1.92
C ARG A 325 13.91 5.41 -3.43
N GLU A 326 14.32 6.57 -3.95
CA GLU A 326 14.63 6.75 -5.38
C GLU A 326 15.77 5.86 -5.85
N ALA A 327 16.86 5.78 -5.09
CA ALA A 327 17.97 4.89 -5.39
C ALA A 327 17.57 3.40 -5.40
N LEU A 328 16.73 2.99 -4.43
CA LEU A 328 16.20 1.61 -4.38
C LEU A 328 15.22 1.34 -5.55
N SER A 329 14.43 2.34 -5.96
CA SER A 329 13.59 2.19 -7.17
C SER A 329 14.44 1.99 -8.42
N ALA A 330 15.51 2.76 -8.60
CA ALA A 330 16.41 2.60 -9.75
C ALA A 330 17.08 1.22 -9.77
N PHE A 331 17.48 0.71 -8.60
CA PHE A 331 17.98 -0.67 -8.47
C PHE A 331 16.90 -1.68 -8.88
N VAL A 332 15.69 -1.55 -8.34
CA VAL A 332 14.56 -2.43 -8.66
C VAL A 332 14.28 -2.40 -10.16
N ASP A 333 14.13 -1.21 -10.75
CA ASP A 333 13.84 -1.06 -12.18
C ASP A 333 14.89 -1.75 -13.06
N SER A 334 16.17 -1.65 -12.70
CA SER A 334 17.25 -2.36 -13.40
C SER A 334 17.08 -3.88 -13.35
N THR A 335 16.59 -4.44 -12.24
CA THR A 335 16.36 -5.89 -12.12
C THR A 335 15.16 -6.37 -12.95
N GLN A 336 14.26 -5.47 -13.34
CA GLN A 336 13.01 -5.82 -14.02
C GLN A 336 13.14 -5.90 -15.55
N GLU A 337 14.25 -5.51 -16.13
CA GLU A 337 14.44 -5.47 -17.60
C GLU A 337 14.15 -6.82 -18.29
N THR A 338 14.33 -7.93 -17.59
CA THR A 338 14.07 -9.30 -18.09
C THR A 338 12.80 -9.94 -17.51
N VAL A 339 12.12 -9.27 -16.57
CA VAL A 339 10.91 -9.80 -15.92
C VAL A 339 9.70 -9.58 -16.83
N THR A 340 9.62 -10.39 -17.89
CA THR A 340 8.59 -10.32 -18.94
C THR A 340 8.09 -11.72 -19.23
N GLY A 341 6.77 -11.92 -19.26
CA GLY A 341 6.18 -13.24 -19.53
C GLY A 341 4.77 -13.39 -18.97
N ASP A 342 4.28 -14.62 -19.02
CA ASP A 342 2.94 -14.99 -18.61
C ASP A 342 2.95 -15.84 -17.33
N VAL A 343 2.08 -15.49 -16.39
CA VAL A 343 1.86 -16.27 -15.17
C VAL A 343 0.40 -16.69 -15.09
N LYS A 344 0.16 -17.99 -15.14
CA LYS A 344 -1.16 -18.60 -14.98
C LYS A 344 -1.37 -19.04 -13.55
N LEU A 345 -2.46 -18.59 -12.96
CA LEU A 345 -2.84 -18.88 -11.57
C LEU A 345 -4.23 -19.52 -11.52
N LYS A 346 -4.44 -20.27 -10.45
CA LYS A 346 -5.73 -20.83 -10.07
C LYS A 346 -6.13 -20.28 -8.71
N LEU A 347 -7.24 -19.53 -8.67
CA LEU A 347 -7.81 -18.92 -7.48
C LEU A 347 -8.87 -19.85 -6.90
N TYR A 348 -8.75 -20.22 -5.63
CA TYR A 348 -9.69 -21.14 -5.00
C TYR A 348 -9.74 -20.95 -3.48
N LYS A 349 -10.88 -20.53 -2.98
CA LYS A 349 -11.18 -20.46 -1.54
C LYS A 349 -10.05 -19.82 -0.70
N GLY A 350 -9.68 -18.60 -1.04
CA GLY A 350 -8.64 -17.83 -0.35
C GLY A 350 -7.21 -18.21 -0.72
N ASN A 351 -7.00 -19.21 -1.57
CA ASN A 351 -5.68 -19.65 -1.99
C ASN A 351 -5.38 -19.27 -3.44
N ILE A 352 -4.11 -18.94 -3.69
CA ILE A 352 -3.55 -18.78 -5.02
C ILE A 352 -2.65 -19.98 -5.27
N ILE A 353 -2.91 -20.70 -6.35
CA ILE A 353 -2.22 -21.93 -6.73
C ILE A 353 -1.57 -21.70 -8.08
N ASP A 354 -0.27 -21.98 -8.19
CA ASP A 354 0.47 -21.88 -9.44
C ASP A 354 -0.06 -22.87 -10.47
N ALA A 355 -0.27 -22.39 -11.69
CA ALA A 355 -0.77 -23.21 -12.80
C ALA A 355 0.12 -23.11 -14.07
N GLY A 356 1.25 -22.41 -13.98
CA GLY A 356 2.26 -22.30 -15.01
C GLY A 356 2.86 -20.90 -15.11
N VAL A 357 4.09 -20.83 -15.58
CA VAL A 357 4.82 -19.59 -15.83
C VAL A 357 5.70 -19.76 -17.07
N THR A 358 5.73 -18.74 -17.93
CA THR A 358 6.57 -18.73 -19.13
C THR A 358 7.21 -17.36 -19.32
N SER A 359 8.46 -17.36 -19.80
CA SER A 359 9.18 -16.12 -20.12
C SER A 359 10.19 -16.37 -21.23
N PRO A 360 10.35 -15.43 -22.19
CA PRO A 360 11.44 -15.49 -23.16
C PRO A 360 12.81 -15.25 -22.52
N TYR A 361 12.86 -14.79 -21.27
CA TYR A 361 14.07 -14.55 -20.48
C TYR A 361 14.27 -15.56 -19.36
N SER A 362 13.56 -16.70 -19.41
CA SER A 362 13.69 -17.75 -18.41
C SER A 362 15.12 -18.25 -18.32
N LEU A 363 15.64 -18.29 -17.09
CA LEU A 363 16.90 -18.96 -16.75
C LEU A 363 16.70 -20.43 -16.41
N TYR A 364 15.45 -20.90 -16.33
CA TYR A 364 15.13 -22.31 -16.22
C TYR A 364 15.25 -22.94 -17.59
N ASP A 365 16.24 -23.80 -17.74
CA ASP A 365 16.54 -24.54 -18.96
C ASP A 365 16.20 -26.02 -18.74
N GLU A 366 15.25 -26.55 -19.51
CA GLU A 366 14.75 -27.92 -19.34
C GLU A 366 15.83 -28.96 -19.68
N GLU A 367 16.75 -28.65 -20.62
CA GLU A 367 17.84 -29.56 -20.98
C GLU A 367 18.87 -29.69 -19.86
N ILE A 368 19.14 -28.60 -19.12
CA ILE A 368 20.09 -28.57 -18.00
C ILE A 368 19.44 -29.09 -16.71
N ALA A 369 18.16 -28.77 -16.49
CA ALA A 369 17.44 -29.07 -15.25
C ALA A 369 16.81 -30.48 -15.24
N THR A 370 17.00 -31.26 -16.30
CA THR A 370 16.45 -32.63 -16.42
C THR A 370 17.08 -33.59 -15.41
N PHE A 371 16.31 -34.57 -14.97
CA PHE A 371 16.84 -35.75 -14.26
C PHE A 371 17.21 -36.90 -15.20
N ASP A 372 16.93 -36.75 -16.49
CA ASP A 372 17.34 -37.71 -17.52
C ASP A 372 18.80 -37.47 -17.95
N GLU A 373 19.30 -38.27 -18.87
CA GLU A 373 20.64 -38.09 -19.44
C GLU A 373 20.74 -36.79 -20.23
N ASP A 374 21.75 -35.96 -19.92
CA ASP A 374 22.04 -34.71 -20.62
C ASP A 374 23.52 -34.66 -21.05
N GLU A 375 23.80 -33.91 -22.11
CA GLU A 375 25.16 -33.70 -22.61
C GLU A 375 25.70 -32.28 -22.27
N VAL A 376 24.91 -31.44 -21.59
CA VAL A 376 25.20 -30.02 -21.35
C VAL A 376 25.91 -29.81 -20.01
N TYR A 377 25.48 -30.54 -18.97
CA TYR A 377 25.99 -30.39 -17.61
C TYR A 377 26.98 -31.49 -17.23
N ASN A 378 28.23 -31.07 -16.98
CA ASN A 378 29.26 -32.01 -16.51
C ASN A 378 29.18 -32.20 -14.97
N GLN A 379 28.58 -33.29 -14.51
CA GLN A 379 28.42 -33.57 -13.07
C GLN A 379 29.76 -33.68 -12.33
N ALA A 380 30.88 -33.99 -13.01
CA ALA A 380 32.20 -34.10 -12.38
C ALA A 380 32.75 -32.76 -11.87
N ASP A 381 32.32 -31.63 -12.47
CA ASP A 381 32.78 -30.31 -12.08
C ASP A 381 32.31 -29.91 -10.67
N SER A 382 31.22 -30.50 -10.20
CA SER A 382 30.70 -30.26 -8.84
C SER A 382 31.69 -30.62 -7.74
N ALA A 383 32.52 -31.67 -7.93
CA ALA A 383 33.51 -32.09 -6.95
C ALA A 383 34.58 -31.03 -6.72
N GLY A 384 35.06 -30.38 -7.78
CA GLY A 384 36.02 -29.26 -7.69
C GLY A 384 35.44 -28.08 -6.94
N PHE A 385 34.23 -27.67 -7.31
CA PHE A 385 33.50 -26.59 -6.64
C PHE A 385 33.29 -26.89 -5.14
N ILE A 386 32.80 -28.09 -4.78
CA ILE A 386 32.51 -28.47 -3.38
C ILE A 386 33.80 -28.44 -2.55
N ASN A 387 34.92 -28.92 -3.09
CA ASN A 387 36.22 -28.93 -2.40
C ASN A 387 36.67 -27.51 -2.05
N LEU A 388 36.56 -26.56 -2.96
CA LEU A 388 36.96 -25.16 -2.73
C LEU A 388 35.97 -24.45 -1.83
N PHE A 389 34.68 -24.56 -2.11
CA PHE A 389 33.61 -23.90 -1.35
C PHE A 389 33.54 -24.43 0.10
N GLY A 390 33.76 -25.72 0.28
CA GLY A 390 33.78 -26.37 1.60
C GLY A 390 35.08 -26.21 2.40
N LEU A 391 36.15 -25.65 1.82
CA LEU A 391 37.46 -25.57 2.46
C LEU A 391 37.43 -24.82 3.82
N PRO A 392 36.75 -23.70 4.01
CA PRO A 392 36.64 -23.06 5.32
C PRO A 392 36.01 -23.95 6.37
N ILE A 393 34.98 -24.73 6.03
CA ILE A 393 34.28 -25.68 6.92
C ILE A 393 35.22 -26.78 7.32
N LYS A 394 35.97 -27.36 6.37
CA LYS A 394 36.96 -28.42 6.61
C LYS A 394 38.06 -27.93 7.57
N VAL A 395 38.61 -26.71 7.35
CA VAL A 395 39.63 -26.13 8.21
C VAL A 395 39.13 -25.87 9.62
N GLN A 396 37.90 -25.38 9.77
CA GLN A 396 37.28 -25.19 11.09
C GLN A 396 37.13 -26.51 11.83
N ALA A 397 36.62 -27.55 11.15
CA ALA A 397 36.49 -28.88 11.74
C ALA A 397 37.83 -29.49 12.20
N MET A 398 38.87 -29.36 11.38
CA MET A 398 40.23 -29.83 11.72
C MET A 398 40.79 -29.09 12.95
N LYS A 399 40.60 -27.78 13.05
CA LYS A 399 41.05 -27.01 14.22
C LYS A 399 40.27 -27.37 15.48
N LYS A 400 38.95 -27.53 15.37
CA LYS A 400 38.12 -28.00 16.50
C LYS A 400 38.55 -29.35 17.03
N ALA A 401 38.77 -30.30 16.14
CA ALA A 401 39.24 -31.64 16.54
C ALA A 401 40.63 -31.61 17.25
N LYS A 402 41.53 -30.77 16.76
CA LYS A 402 42.87 -30.61 17.38
C LYS A 402 42.77 -30.01 18.79
N ASN A 403 41.90 -29.01 18.99
CA ASN A 403 41.76 -28.38 20.31
C ASN A 403 41.01 -29.24 21.34
N GLN A 404 40.25 -30.26 20.91
CA GLN A 404 39.59 -31.20 21.77
C GLN A 404 40.53 -32.36 22.26
N GLN A 405 41.70 -32.47 21.64
CA GLN A 405 42.73 -33.46 22.01
C GLN A 405 43.84 -32.89 22.95
N GLN A 406 43.75 -31.61 23.24
CA GLN A 406 44.51 -30.89 24.26
C GLN A 406 43.69 -30.70 25.53
#